data_4633727a1bd25a30bdfd1a0fe98af54e
#
_entry.id   4633727a1bd25a30bdfd1a0fe98af54e
#
_cell.length_a   1.000
_cell.length_b   1.000
_cell.length_c   1.000
_cell.angle_alpha   90.00
_cell.angle_beta   90.00
_cell.angle_gamma   90.00
#
_symmetry.space_group_name_H-M   'P 1'
#
loop_
_entity.id
_entity.type
_entity.pdbx_description
1 polymer ?
#
loop_
_entity_poly.entity_id
_entity_poly.type
_entity_poly.pdbx_seq_one_letter_code
_entity_poly.pdbx_strand_id
1 'polypeptide(L)'
;MRSRPGTARIAALLVTSLVATAPASAQTIAITGGTVQPVGAPVIEGGTVLIRDGRIVAVGRDVAIPAGARRIDARGKVVTPGLIHASSELGLLEVGSVDATNERTSAGDVVASFDVAEGIDPRSVRIPVARTEGVTAAMAVPTGGIFSGQAALIALSGSRMEEILRVRDAAMAGNFGNALKAAGGGSHAAGLARVRRILEDARDYDRRRADYRRADMQELSAPASELEALLPVLRGAVPLYVVANAERDILNALRIADEFDIRLIVRGGTEAWKVAAELAEAKVPVALDAYANIPDFESMEVRWDNAALLAEAGVAVILYEGGDGGPRNLRFAAGHAVRNGLPWDAALEAITLAPARAFGAGTTMGSLAPGRTADVVVWSGDPFEFSTRPEHVFIGGEEIPATSRQSELLERYRTLPPKP
;
A
#
# COMPACT_ATOMS: atom_id res chain seq x y z
N MET A 1 -62.75 -63.53 -22.67
CA MET A 1 -61.31 -63.82 -22.51
C MET A 1 -60.51 -62.56 -22.94
N ARG A 2 -60.09 -61.77 -21.99
CA ARG A 2 -59.21 -60.61 -22.25
C ARG A 2 -58.02 -60.69 -21.25
N SER A 3 -56.87 -60.94 -21.78
CA SER A 3 -55.61 -61.01 -21.08
C SER A 3 -55.10 -59.61 -20.71
N ARG A 4 -54.73 -59.40 -19.43
CA ARG A 4 -54.06 -58.20 -18.94
C ARG A 4 -52.55 -58.37 -19.07
N PRO A 5 -51.82 -57.36 -19.53
CA PRO A 5 -50.34 -57.38 -19.48
C PRO A 5 -49.86 -56.93 -18.10
N GLY A 6 -48.84 -57.65 -17.58
CA GLY A 6 -48.14 -57.36 -16.33
C GLY A 6 -47.21 -56.22 -16.46
N THR A 7 -47.24 -55.31 -15.47
CA THR A 7 -46.30 -54.19 -15.31
C THR A 7 -45.03 -54.66 -14.63
N ALA A 8 -43.88 -54.67 -15.35
CA ALA A 8 -42.52 -54.86 -14.79
C ALA A 8 -42.09 -53.56 -14.14
N ARG A 9 -41.89 -53.61 -12.83
CA ARG A 9 -41.26 -52.47 -12.09
C ARG A 9 -39.73 -52.57 -12.23
N ILE A 10 -39.12 -51.62 -12.97
CA ILE A 10 -37.67 -51.41 -13.02
C ILE A 10 -37.28 -50.58 -11.79
N ALA A 11 -36.57 -51.16 -10.85
CA ALA A 11 -35.96 -50.48 -9.73
C ALA A 11 -34.65 -49.85 -10.20
N ALA A 12 -34.63 -48.51 -10.36
CA ALA A 12 -33.41 -47.77 -10.62
C ALA A 12 -32.63 -47.58 -9.31
N LEU A 13 -31.49 -48.23 -9.17
CA LEU A 13 -30.51 -47.96 -8.11
C LEU A 13 -29.80 -46.66 -8.43
N LEU A 14 -30.12 -45.61 -7.67
CA LEU A 14 -29.32 -44.37 -7.64
C LEU A 14 -28.04 -44.65 -6.81
N VAL A 15 -26.91 -44.85 -7.48
CA VAL A 15 -25.58 -44.83 -6.84
C VAL A 15 -25.18 -43.36 -6.65
N THR A 16 -25.38 -42.83 -5.46
CA THR A 16 -24.90 -41.51 -5.08
C THR A 16 -23.40 -41.61 -4.82
N SER A 17 -22.59 -41.23 -5.80
CA SER A 17 -21.13 -41.09 -5.63
C SER A 17 -20.86 -39.91 -4.71
N LEU A 18 -20.51 -40.18 -3.46
CA LEU A 18 -19.96 -39.18 -2.51
C LEU A 18 -18.55 -38.83 -3.01
N VAL A 19 -18.43 -37.75 -3.76
CA VAL A 19 -17.10 -37.15 -4.06
C VAL A 19 -16.61 -36.52 -2.74
N ALA A 20 -15.80 -37.26 -2.01
CA ALA A 20 -15.07 -36.73 -0.87
C ALA A 20 -14.08 -35.68 -1.43
N THR A 21 -14.42 -34.39 -1.33
CA THR A 21 -13.44 -33.31 -1.50
C THR A 21 -12.42 -33.48 -0.39
N ALA A 22 -11.24 -34.06 -0.70
CA ALA A 22 -10.12 -34.02 0.20
C ALA A 22 -9.82 -32.55 0.53
N PRO A 23 -9.65 -32.16 1.81
CA PRO A 23 -9.22 -30.82 2.14
C PRO A 23 -7.92 -30.57 1.41
N ALA A 24 -7.81 -29.45 0.67
CA ALA A 24 -6.56 -29.04 0.06
C ALA A 24 -5.50 -29.07 1.16
N SER A 25 -4.55 -30.00 1.02
CA SER A 25 -3.48 -30.17 2.01
C SER A 25 -2.78 -28.83 2.13
N ALA A 26 -2.87 -28.20 3.29
CA ALA A 26 -2.23 -26.93 3.58
C ALA A 26 -0.76 -27.02 3.20
N GLN A 27 -0.36 -26.33 2.13
CA GLN A 27 1.00 -26.42 1.59
C GLN A 27 1.96 -25.75 2.56
N THR A 28 2.80 -26.55 3.22
CA THR A 28 3.90 -26.03 4.03
C THR A 28 5.10 -25.75 3.13
N ILE A 29 5.65 -24.54 3.20
CA ILE A 29 6.82 -24.09 2.41
C ILE A 29 7.93 -23.72 3.39
N ALA A 30 9.14 -24.21 3.12
CA ALA A 30 10.35 -23.87 3.87
C ALA A 30 11.38 -23.23 2.93
N ILE A 31 11.65 -21.95 3.11
CA ILE A 31 12.72 -21.20 2.43
C ILE A 31 13.95 -21.31 3.32
N THR A 32 15.04 -21.92 2.82
CA THR A 32 16.14 -22.38 3.68
C THR A 32 17.51 -21.88 3.24
N GLY A 33 18.36 -21.53 4.22
CA GLY A 33 19.80 -21.29 4.01
C GLY A 33 20.15 -19.89 3.49
N GLY A 34 19.17 -18.96 3.42
CA GLY A 34 19.39 -17.59 2.96
C GLY A 34 19.84 -16.63 4.06
N THR A 35 20.31 -15.45 3.65
CA THR A 35 20.41 -14.29 4.54
C THR A 35 19.02 -13.71 4.72
N VAL A 36 18.37 -14.03 5.85
CA VAL A 36 17.03 -13.57 6.15
C VAL A 36 17.10 -12.20 6.80
N GLN A 37 16.38 -11.23 6.22
CA GLN A 37 16.21 -9.86 6.72
C GLN A 37 14.80 -9.74 7.33
N PRO A 38 14.61 -9.98 8.65
CA PRO A 38 13.26 -10.03 9.22
C PRO A 38 12.55 -8.68 9.23
N VAL A 39 13.29 -7.59 9.27
CA VAL A 39 12.85 -6.21 9.53
C VAL A 39 12.21 -6.06 10.92
N GLY A 40 12.83 -5.23 11.76
CA GLY A 40 12.48 -5.09 13.18
C GLY A 40 13.06 -6.19 14.10
N ALA A 41 13.94 -7.05 13.56
CA ALA A 41 14.74 -8.03 14.29
C ALA A 41 16.11 -8.22 13.60
N PRO A 42 17.13 -8.77 14.30
CA PRO A 42 18.45 -8.98 13.73
C PRO A 42 18.44 -9.88 12.48
N VAL A 43 19.39 -9.64 11.58
CA VAL A 43 19.65 -10.47 10.39
C VAL A 43 20.01 -11.90 10.79
N ILE A 44 19.52 -12.88 10.03
CA ILE A 44 19.74 -14.30 10.29
C ILE A 44 20.47 -14.91 9.10
N GLU A 45 21.78 -15.11 9.25
CA GLU A 45 22.60 -15.81 8.25
C GLU A 45 22.29 -17.29 8.24
N GLY A 46 22.13 -17.86 7.03
CA GLY A 46 21.75 -19.27 6.86
C GLY A 46 20.36 -19.59 7.42
N GLY A 47 19.49 -18.58 7.49
CA GLY A 47 18.18 -18.65 8.11
C GLY A 47 17.17 -19.46 7.30
N THR A 48 16.08 -19.82 7.98
CA THR A 48 14.91 -20.50 7.42
C THR A 48 13.65 -19.70 7.73
N VAL A 49 12.78 -19.55 6.72
CA VAL A 49 11.42 -19.04 6.87
C VAL A 49 10.45 -20.18 6.58
N LEU A 50 9.63 -20.53 7.57
CA LEU A 50 8.62 -21.60 7.43
C LEU A 50 7.24 -20.96 7.28
N ILE A 51 6.55 -21.30 6.20
CA ILE A 51 5.22 -20.80 5.84
C ILE A 51 4.22 -21.95 5.89
N ARG A 52 3.05 -21.71 6.48
CA ARG A 52 1.91 -22.63 6.49
C ARG A 52 0.61 -21.83 6.52
N ASP A 53 -0.37 -22.25 5.73
CA ASP A 53 -1.72 -21.63 5.70
C ASP A 53 -1.68 -20.11 5.49
N GLY A 54 -0.84 -19.65 4.57
CA GLY A 54 -0.70 -18.23 4.25
C GLY A 54 0.03 -17.38 5.30
N ARG A 55 0.56 -18.01 6.36
CA ARG A 55 1.24 -17.33 7.47
C ARG A 55 2.66 -17.83 7.68
N ILE A 56 3.49 -16.95 8.20
CA ILE A 56 4.81 -17.30 8.70
C ILE A 56 4.61 -18.00 10.07
N VAL A 57 5.10 -19.24 10.20
CA VAL A 57 4.99 -19.98 11.45
C VAL A 57 6.29 -20.01 12.25
N ALA A 58 7.42 -19.90 11.58
CA ALA A 58 8.74 -19.81 12.22
C ALA A 58 9.74 -19.09 11.34
N VAL A 59 10.66 -18.35 11.97
CA VAL A 59 11.84 -17.74 11.33
C VAL A 59 13.03 -17.95 12.25
N GLY A 60 14.13 -18.45 11.72
CA GLY A 60 15.32 -18.69 12.54
C GLY A 60 16.37 -19.54 11.80
N ARG A 61 17.48 -19.83 12.48
CA ARG A 61 18.53 -20.69 11.94
C ARG A 61 18.16 -22.18 12.09
N ASP A 62 17.66 -22.55 13.28
CA ASP A 62 17.37 -23.93 13.66
C ASP A 62 15.85 -24.21 13.64
N VAL A 63 15.20 -23.95 12.51
CA VAL A 63 13.77 -24.19 12.35
C VAL A 63 13.51 -25.64 11.97
N ALA A 64 12.67 -26.34 12.75
CA ALA A 64 12.24 -27.71 12.44
C ALA A 64 11.35 -27.70 11.19
N ILE A 65 11.79 -28.37 10.12
CA ILE A 65 11.08 -28.42 8.85
C ILE A 65 10.30 -29.74 8.75
N PRO A 66 8.97 -29.70 8.62
CA PRO A 66 8.14 -30.91 8.44
C PRO A 66 8.55 -31.72 7.20
N ALA A 67 8.47 -33.04 7.26
CA ALA A 67 8.90 -33.95 6.19
C ALA A 67 8.20 -33.71 4.84
N GLY A 68 6.93 -33.24 4.85
CA GLY A 68 6.15 -32.94 3.64
C GLY A 68 6.28 -31.49 3.14
N ALA A 69 7.14 -30.66 3.74
CA ALA A 69 7.28 -29.27 3.34
C ALA A 69 7.99 -29.16 1.98
N ARG A 70 7.45 -28.34 1.10
CA ARG A 70 8.14 -27.90 -0.13
C ARG A 70 9.34 -27.04 0.27
N ARG A 71 10.53 -27.43 -0.18
CA ARG A 71 11.76 -26.71 0.14
C ARG A 71 12.19 -25.81 -1.00
N ILE A 72 12.59 -24.58 -0.66
CA ILE A 72 13.19 -23.60 -1.55
C ILE A 72 14.59 -23.32 -1.03
N ASP A 73 15.59 -23.54 -1.88
CA ASP A 73 16.99 -23.26 -1.55
C ASP A 73 17.31 -21.78 -1.76
N ALA A 74 17.58 -21.10 -0.66
CA ALA A 74 17.95 -19.69 -0.65
C ALA A 74 19.44 -19.46 -0.30
N ARG A 75 20.29 -20.49 -0.36
CA ARG A 75 21.73 -20.34 -0.11
C ARG A 75 22.36 -19.33 -1.07
N GLY A 76 23.08 -18.33 -0.52
CA GLY A 76 23.67 -17.23 -1.28
C GLY A 76 22.66 -16.17 -1.74
N LYS A 77 21.42 -16.25 -1.25
CA LYS A 77 20.31 -15.35 -1.59
C LYS A 77 19.86 -14.56 -0.37
N VAL A 78 19.16 -13.45 -0.62
CA VAL A 78 18.55 -12.62 0.42
C VAL A 78 17.05 -12.89 0.48
N VAL A 79 16.52 -12.99 1.70
CA VAL A 79 15.08 -13.20 1.94
C VAL A 79 14.54 -12.03 2.75
N THR A 80 13.55 -11.31 2.19
CA THR A 80 12.94 -10.14 2.81
C THR A 80 11.44 -10.30 2.96
N PRO A 81 10.77 -9.47 3.78
CA PRO A 81 9.34 -9.25 3.61
C PRO A 81 9.04 -8.75 2.20
N GLY A 82 7.82 -8.95 1.73
CA GLY A 82 7.33 -8.33 0.52
C GLY A 82 7.32 -6.81 0.64
N LEU A 83 7.63 -6.13 -0.47
CA LEU A 83 7.69 -4.67 -0.51
C LEU A 83 6.28 -4.08 -0.52
N ILE A 84 6.11 -2.93 0.15
CA ILE A 84 4.84 -2.20 0.27
C ILE A 84 5.01 -0.80 -0.32
N HIS A 85 4.31 -0.52 -1.40
CA HIS A 85 4.33 0.80 -2.01
C HIS A 85 3.35 1.74 -1.32
N ALA A 86 3.84 2.84 -0.75
CA ALA A 86 3.06 3.74 0.11
C ALA A 86 2.13 4.71 -0.63
N SER A 87 2.30 4.90 -1.95
CA SER A 87 1.48 5.84 -2.73
C SER A 87 1.41 5.39 -4.18
N SER A 88 0.34 4.72 -4.58
CA SER A 88 0.19 4.19 -5.93
C SER A 88 -1.21 4.44 -6.51
N GLU A 89 -1.31 4.21 -7.81
CA GLU A 89 -2.54 4.27 -8.59
C GLU A 89 -2.96 2.86 -9.07
N LEU A 90 -2.40 1.80 -8.47
CA LEU A 90 -2.67 0.43 -8.87
C LEU A 90 -4.16 0.09 -8.70
N GLY A 91 -4.75 -0.39 -9.78
CA GLY A 91 -6.17 -0.68 -9.86
C GLY A 91 -7.07 0.54 -10.06
N LEU A 92 -6.54 1.78 -9.94
CA LEU A 92 -7.30 3.02 -10.11
C LEU A 92 -7.01 3.73 -11.44
N LEU A 93 -5.90 3.40 -12.10
CA LEU A 93 -5.50 4.00 -13.36
C LEU A 93 -4.78 2.97 -14.23
N GLU A 94 -5.28 2.77 -15.46
CA GLU A 94 -4.63 1.91 -16.45
C GLU A 94 -3.75 2.69 -17.41
N VAL A 95 -4.31 3.75 -18.01
CA VAL A 95 -3.65 4.58 -19.02
C VAL A 95 -3.82 6.05 -18.68
N GLY A 96 -2.74 6.73 -18.32
CA GLY A 96 -2.77 8.09 -17.79
C GLY A 96 -3.39 9.16 -18.71
N SER A 97 -3.40 8.93 -20.03
CA SER A 97 -4.00 9.84 -21.02
C SER A 97 -5.42 9.45 -21.44
N VAL A 98 -6.06 8.49 -20.77
CA VAL A 98 -7.41 8.01 -21.09
C VAL A 98 -8.30 8.12 -19.86
N ASP A 99 -9.11 9.17 -19.81
CA ASP A 99 -9.99 9.47 -18.66
C ASP A 99 -10.92 8.33 -18.28
N ALA A 100 -11.40 7.56 -19.27
CA ALA A 100 -12.26 6.39 -19.03
C ALA A 100 -11.59 5.26 -18.22
N THR A 101 -10.29 5.34 -17.98
CA THR A 101 -9.52 4.39 -17.16
C THR A 101 -9.04 4.99 -15.82
N ASN A 102 -9.52 6.20 -15.49
CA ASN A 102 -9.08 6.95 -14.30
C ASN A 102 -10.19 6.96 -13.23
N GLU A 103 -10.01 6.11 -12.23
CA GLU A 103 -10.88 5.98 -11.04
C GLU A 103 -10.23 6.59 -9.77
N ARG A 104 -9.15 7.35 -9.91
CA ARG A 104 -8.38 7.89 -8.75
C ARG A 104 -8.84 9.25 -8.27
N THR A 105 -9.70 9.94 -9.03
CA THR A 105 -10.06 11.33 -8.73
C THR A 105 -11.56 11.54 -8.79
N SER A 106 -12.05 12.40 -7.94
CA SER A 106 -13.41 12.91 -7.95
C SER A 106 -13.40 14.44 -8.02
N ALA A 107 -14.44 15.04 -8.59
CA ALA A 107 -14.55 16.49 -8.70
C ALA A 107 -14.91 17.13 -7.36
N GLY A 108 -14.18 18.17 -6.99
CA GLY A 108 -14.46 19.00 -5.78
C GLY A 108 -13.23 19.19 -4.91
N ASP A 109 -13.34 20.16 -4.01
CA ASP A 109 -12.26 20.45 -3.05
C ASP A 109 -12.34 19.56 -1.81
N VAL A 110 -13.55 19.07 -1.48
CA VAL A 110 -13.83 18.20 -0.34
C VAL A 110 -14.61 17.01 -0.86
N VAL A 111 -13.93 15.89 -1.00
CA VAL A 111 -14.49 14.62 -1.48
C VAL A 111 -14.10 13.48 -0.52
N ALA A 112 -14.18 13.77 0.78
CA ALA A 112 -13.78 12.87 1.86
C ALA A 112 -14.57 11.54 1.85
N SER A 113 -15.82 11.54 1.38
CA SER A 113 -16.66 10.35 1.24
C SER A 113 -16.28 9.46 0.05
N PHE A 114 -15.40 9.93 -0.83
CA PHE A 114 -14.91 9.13 -1.95
C PHE A 114 -14.02 7.99 -1.45
N ASP A 115 -14.49 6.76 -1.58
CA ASP A 115 -13.80 5.54 -1.18
C ASP A 115 -13.23 4.83 -2.42
N VAL A 116 -11.90 4.86 -2.57
CA VAL A 116 -11.26 4.23 -3.74
C VAL A 116 -11.44 2.72 -3.80
N ALA A 117 -11.75 2.05 -2.68
CA ALA A 117 -11.99 0.61 -2.66
C ALA A 117 -13.17 0.19 -3.54
N GLU A 118 -14.12 1.11 -3.80
CA GLU A 118 -15.25 0.85 -4.70
C GLU A 118 -14.86 0.94 -6.21
N GLY A 119 -13.74 1.61 -6.52
CA GLY A 119 -13.26 1.83 -7.90
C GLY A 119 -12.05 0.99 -8.30
N ILE A 120 -11.43 0.25 -7.37
CA ILE A 120 -10.24 -0.56 -7.67
C ILE A 120 -10.60 -1.76 -8.57
N ASP A 121 -9.91 -1.90 -9.70
CA ASP A 121 -9.92 -3.14 -10.49
C ASP A 121 -8.80 -4.09 -10.05
N PRO A 122 -9.13 -5.22 -9.40
CA PRO A 122 -8.16 -6.23 -8.99
C PRO A 122 -7.43 -6.91 -10.15
N ARG A 123 -7.97 -6.79 -11.37
CA ARG A 123 -7.42 -7.38 -12.60
C ARG A 123 -6.61 -6.41 -13.43
N SER A 124 -6.32 -5.23 -12.88
CA SER A 124 -5.46 -4.23 -13.53
C SER A 124 -4.17 -4.87 -14.06
N VAL A 125 -3.83 -4.59 -15.32
CA VAL A 125 -2.61 -5.13 -15.95
C VAL A 125 -1.33 -4.58 -15.35
N ARG A 126 -1.42 -3.51 -14.56
CA ARG A 126 -0.29 -2.90 -13.84
C ARG A 126 0.10 -3.68 -12.59
N ILE A 127 -0.84 -4.41 -11.96
CA ILE A 127 -0.59 -5.22 -10.75
C ILE A 127 0.46 -6.32 -11.01
N PRO A 128 0.34 -7.18 -12.03
CA PRO A 128 1.38 -8.17 -12.33
C PRO A 128 2.76 -7.57 -12.59
N VAL A 129 2.84 -6.37 -13.18
CA VAL A 129 4.12 -5.67 -13.42
C VAL A 129 4.80 -5.28 -12.10
N ALA A 130 4.05 -4.79 -11.12
CA ALA A 130 4.59 -4.46 -9.80
C ALA A 130 5.09 -5.72 -9.04
N ARG A 131 4.34 -6.82 -9.12
CA ARG A 131 4.70 -8.10 -8.47
C ARG A 131 6.04 -8.68 -8.95
N THR A 132 6.34 -8.53 -10.25
CA THR A 132 7.60 -9.04 -10.82
C THR A 132 8.84 -8.39 -10.23
N GLU A 133 8.70 -7.30 -9.49
CA GLU A 133 9.79 -6.60 -8.80
C GLU A 133 9.67 -6.66 -7.26
N GLY A 134 8.91 -7.66 -6.76
CA GLY A 134 8.83 -7.96 -5.33
C GLY A 134 7.86 -7.10 -4.52
N VAL A 135 7.06 -6.23 -5.18
CA VAL A 135 6.00 -5.49 -4.49
C VAL A 135 4.82 -6.43 -4.25
N THR A 136 4.44 -6.60 -2.98
CA THR A 136 3.38 -7.53 -2.56
C THR A 136 2.12 -6.82 -2.11
N ALA A 137 2.25 -5.54 -1.72
CA ALA A 137 1.11 -4.71 -1.34
C ALA A 137 1.34 -3.26 -1.77
N ALA A 138 0.26 -2.50 -1.91
CA ALA A 138 0.32 -1.09 -2.26
C ALA A 138 -0.85 -0.31 -1.67
N MET A 139 -0.59 0.96 -1.32
CA MET A 139 -1.64 1.93 -1.06
C MET A 139 -2.21 2.40 -2.39
N ALA A 140 -3.48 2.18 -2.61
CA ALA A 140 -4.27 2.85 -3.65
C ALA A 140 -4.74 4.19 -3.07
N VAL A 141 -4.24 5.30 -3.63
CA VAL A 141 -4.41 6.63 -3.05
C VAL A 141 -5.18 7.54 -4.00
N PRO A 142 -6.31 8.12 -3.57
CA PRO A 142 -7.03 9.11 -4.37
C PRO A 142 -6.25 10.42 -4.45
N THR A 143 -6.57 11.22 -5.47
CA THR A 143 -5.96 12.52 -5.74
C THR A 143 -7.01 13.59 -5.98
N GLY A 144 -6.63 14.86 -5.81
CA GLY A 144 -7.51 16.02 -6.01
C GLY A 144 -8.04 16.58 -4.69
N GLY A 145 -8.41 17.85 -4.71
CA GLY A 145 -9.00 18.54 -3.54
C GLY A 145 -8.10 18.69 -2.31
N ILE A 146 -8.64 19.33 -1.30
CA ILE A 146 -8.01 19.45 0.03
C ILE A 146 -8.12 18.12 0.77
N PHE A 147 -9.32 17.52 0.75
CA PHE A 147 -9.60 16.16 1.19
C PHE A 147 -9.98 15.34 -0.03
N SER A 148 -9.09 14.44 -0.44
CA SER A 148 -9.17 13.73 -1.72
C SER A 148 -9.99 12.43 -1.65
N GLY A 149 -10.25 11.92 -0.45
CA GLY A 149 -10.98 10.67 -0.22
C GLY A 149 -10.20 9.64 0.58
N GLN A 150 -10.80 8.47 0.73
CA GLN A 150 -10.32 7.37 1.56
C GLN A 150 -9.41 6.46 0.73
N ALA A 151 -8.16 6.30 1.17
CA ALA A 151 -7.18 5.43 0.54
C ALA A 151 -7.28 4.00 1.11
N ALA A 152 -6.97 3.00 0.28
CA ALA A 152 -7.01 1.59 0.66
C ALA A 152 -5.64 0.92 0.54
N LEU A 153 -5.30 0.04 1.49
CA LEU A 153 -4.15 -0.86 1.36
C LEU A 153 -4.61 -2.18 0.74
N ILE A 154 -4.01 -2.53 -0.39
CA ILE A 154 -4.32 -3.76 -1.12
C ILE A 154 -3.11 -4.69 -1.22
N ALA A 155 -3.35 -5.99 -1.18
CA ALA A 155 -2.36 -6.97 -1.62
C ALA A 155 -2.42 -7.12 -3.14
N LEU A 156 -1.29 -7.45 -3.74
CA LEU A 156 -1.19 -7.56 -5.19
C LEU A 156 -1.44 -8.99 -5.70
N SER A 157 -2.30 -9.76 -5.00
CA SER A 157 -2.69 -11.12 -5.37
C SER A 157 -4.16 -11.34 -5.06
N GLY A 158 -4.90 -11.84 -6.05
CA GLY A 158 -6.34 -12.02 -6.01
C GLY A 158 -6.99 -11.48 -7.27
N SER A 159 -8.27 -11.80 -7.47
CA SER A 159 -9.07 -11.40 -8.63
C SER A 159 -10.36 -10.64 -8.23
N ARG A 160 -10.62 -10.55 -6.94
CA ARG A 160 -11.78 -9.86 -6.34
C ARG A 160 -11.34 -8.96 -5.20
N MET A 161 -12.13 -7.93 -4.91
CA MET A 161 -11.81 -6.96 -3.86
C MET A 161 -11.61 -7.61 -2.48
N GLU A 162 -12.48 -8.56 -2.12
CA GLU A 162 -12.42 -9.25 -0.82
C GLU A 162 -11.10 -10.03 -0.63
N GLU A 163 -10.47 -10.45 -1.72
CA GLU A 163 -9.21 -11.19 -1.72
C GLU A 163 -8.01 -10.25 -1.55
N ILE A 164 -8.06 -9.07 -2.16
CA ILE A 164 -6.93 -8.14 -2.20
C ILE A 164 -6.96 -7.09 -1.09
N LEU A 165 -8.14 -6.70 -0.61
CA LEU A 165 -8.28 -5.64 0.39
C LEU A 165 -7.65 -6.06 1.73
N ARG A 166 -6.73 -5.25 2.25
CA ARG A 166 -6.07 -5.45 3.54
C ARG A 166 -6.56 -4.47 4.59
N VAL A 167 -6.65 -3.19 4.22
CA VAL A 167 -7.21 -2.13 5.08
C VAL A 167 -8.01 -1.20 4.16
N ARG A 168 -9.32 -1.08 4.40
CA ARG A 168 -10.21 -0.24 3.57
C ARG A 168 -9.87 1.24 3.77
N ASP A 169 -10.09 1.75 4.95
CA ASP A 169 -9.88 3.16 5.28
C ASP A 169 -8.46 3.35 5.85
N ALA A 170 -7.44 3.01 5.05
CA ALA A 170 -6.07 3.02 5.51
C ALA A 170 -5.54 4.44 5.81
N ALA A 171 -6.08 5.44 5.11
CA ALA A 171 -5.80 6.85 5.34
C ALA A 171 -6.87 7.73 4.65
N MET A 172 -7.10 8.93 5.18
CA MET A 172 -7.76 10.02 4.47
C MET A 172 -6.70 10.78 3.67
N ALA A 173 -6.77 10.71 2.35
CA ALA A 173 -5.85 11.43 1.48
C ALA A 173 -6.23 12.90 1.36
N GLY A 174 -5.22 13.76 1.17
CA GLY A 174 -5.43 15.18 0.96
C GLY A 174 -4.21 15.88 0.35
N ASN A 175 -4.37 17.19 0.08
CA ASN A 175 -3.30 18.01 -0.47
C ASN A 175 -3.31 19.41 0.16
N PHE A 176 -2.27 19.71 0.96
CA PHE A 176 -2.07 20.97 1.65
C PHE A 176 -1.07 21.90 0.94
N GLY A 177 -0.62 21.53 -0.25
CA GLY A 177 0.13 22.38 -1.17
C GLY A 177 -0.80 23.13 -2.13
N ASN A 178 -0.69 22.84 -3.43
CA ASN A 178 -1.42 23.54 -4.49
C ASN A 178 -2.94 23.43 -4.38
N ALA A 179 -3.50 22.30 -3.97
CA ALA A 179 -4.95 22.17 -3.82
C ALA A 179 -5.48 23.06 -2.69
N LEU A 180 -4.76 23.13 -1.56
CA LEU A 180 -5.09 24.05 -0.47
C LEU A 180 -5.09 25.51 -0.94
N LYS A 181 -4.03 25.90 -1.67
CA LYS A 181 -3.90 27.25 -2.22
C LYS A 181 -5.03 27.58 -3.20
N ALA A 182 -5.36 26.65 -4.10
CA ALA A 182 -6.43 26.79 -5.08
C ALA A 182 -7.79 26.95 -4.40
N ALA A 183 -8.13 26.10 -3.42
CA ALA A 183 -9.35 26.16 -2.64
C ALA A 183 -9.48 27.44 -1.80
N GLY A 184 -8.36 28.08 -1.46
CA GLY A 184 -8.28 29.39 -0.83
C GLY A 184 -8.27 30.56 -1.83
N GLY A 185 -8.66 30.36 -3.08
CA GLY A 185 -8.69 31.43 -4.09
C GLY A 185 -7.29 31.97 -4.43
N GLY A 186 -6.25 31.13 -4.32
CA GLY A 186 -4.85 31.51 -4.56
C GLY A 186 -4.05 31.83 -3.29
N SER A 187 -4.65 31.68 -2.10
CA SER A 187 -4.01 31.98 -0.80
C SER A 187 -3.98 30.74 0.11
N HIS A 188 -2.80 30.35 0.59
CA HIS A 188 -2.65 29.30 1.61
C HIS A 188 -3.37 29.66 2.92
N ALA A 189 -3.32 30.93 3.34
CA ALA A 189 -3.99 31.39 4.56
C ALA A 189 -5.52 31.21 4.48
N ALA A 190 -6.12 31.54 3.35
CA ALA A 190 -7.55 31.33 3.11
C ALA A 190 -7.89 29.83 3.02
N GLY A 191 -7.02 29.02 2.37
CA GLY A 191 -7.16 27.58 2.34
C GLY A 191 -7.13 26.94 3.72
N LEU A 192 -6.20 27.36 4.60
CA LEU A 192 -6.13 26.90 5.99
C LEU A 192 -7.36 27.30 6.81
N ALA A 193 -7.88 28.53 6.63
CA ALA A 193 -9.12 28.94 7.27
C ALA A 193 -10.29 28.06 6.82
N ARG A 194 -10.31 27.65 5.55
CA ARG A 194 -11.31 26.72 5.02
C ARG A 194 -11.18 25.32 5.62
N VAL A 195 -9.95 24.78 5.72
CA VAL A 195 -9.70 23.47 6.38
C VAL A 195 -10.22 23.49 7.82
N ARG A 196 -9.88 24.54 8.60
CA ARG A 196 -10.38 24.67 9.98
C ARG A 196 -11.89 24.64 10.05
N ARG A 197 -12.54 25.44 9.22
CA ARG A 197 -14.01 25.49 9.17
C ARG A 197 -14.61 24.12 8.86
N ILE A 198 -14.06 23.37 7.88
CA ILE A 198 -14.55 22.04 7.53
C ILE A 198 -14.41 21.07 8.71
N LEU A 199 -13.26 21.07 9.41
CA LEU A 199 -13.01 20.20 10.55
C LEU A 199 -13.86 20.60 11.78
N GLU A 200 -14.09 21.90 12.02
CA GLU A 200 -15.01 22.40 13.03
C GLU A 200 -16.45 21.98 12.74
N ASP A 201 -16.90 22.17 11.49
CA ASP A 201 -18.23 21.77 11.06
C ASP A 201 -18.45 20.26 11.15
N ALA A 202 -17.42 19.44 10.88
CA ALA A 202 -17.48 18.01 11.08
C ALA A 202 -17.68 17.65 12.56
N ARG A 203 -16.95 18.30 13.49
CA ARG A 203 -17.16 18.14 14.93
C ARG A 203 -18.56 18.58 15.37
N ASP A 204 -19.05 19.70 14.85
CA ASP A 204 -20.37 20.23 15.16
C ASP A 204 -21.48 19.34 14.62
N TYR A 205 -21.34 18.85 13.39
CA TYR A 205 -22.24 17.86 12.79
C TYR A 205 -22.33 16.59 13.66
N ASP A 206 -21.21 16.05 14.11
CA ASP A 206 -21.20 14.84 14.96
C ASP A 206 -21.94 15.05 16.29
N ARG A 207 -21.75 16.22 16.93
CA ARG A 207 -22.41 16.57 18.19
C ARG A 207 -23.90 16.86 18.03
N ARG A 208 -24.30 17.40 16.87
CA ARG A 208 -25.64 17.97 16.64
C ARG A 208 -26.42 17.30 15.51
N ARG A 209 -26.16 15.99 15.26
CA ARG A 209 -26.84 15.23 14.18
C ARG A 209 -28.37 15.32 14.22
N ALA A 210 -28.96 15.40 15.42
CA ALA A 210 -30.41 15.54 15.58
C ALA A 210 -30.90 16.90 15.10
N ASP A 211 -30.15 17.97 15.38
CA ASP A 211 -30.50 19.35 14.95
C ASP A 211 -30.36 19.46 13.43
N TYR A 212 -29.30 18.88 12.87
CA TYR A 212 -29.11 18.82 11.42
C TYR A 212 -30.30 18.15 10.70
N ARG A 213 -30.77 17.01 11.22
CA ARG A 213 -31.93 16.30 10.65
C ARG A 213 -33.25 17.11 10.71
N ARG A 214 -33.35 18.06 11.65
CA ARG A 214 -34.52 18.97 11.78
C ARG A 214 -34.34 20.28 11.00
N ALA A 215 -33.21 20.42 10.29
CA ALA A 215 -32.80 21.69 9.67
C ALA A 215 -32.69 22.88 10.65
N ASP A 216 -32.33 22.60 11.91
CA ASP A 216 -32.12 23.58 12.97
C ASP A 216 -30.66 24.04 13.11
N MET A 217 -29.85 23.85 12.07
CA MET A 217 -28.45 24.25 12.01
C MET A 217 -28.21 25.27 10.90
N GLN A 218 -27.13 26.05 11.06
CA GLN A 218 -26.60 26.88 9.97
C GLN A 218 -26.10 25.98 8.83
N GLU A 219 -25.99 26.58 7.65
CA GLU A 219 -25.38 25.90 6.50
C GLU A 219 -23.92 25.51 6.82
N LEU A 220 -23.58 24.24 6.59
CA LEU A 220 -22.26 23.69 6.82
C LEU A 220 -21.36 23.94 5.60
N SER A 221 -20.06 23.97 5.80
CA SER A 221 -19.06 24.25 4.77
C SER A 221 -18.88 23.12 3.73
N ALA A 222 -19.44 21.93 4.00
CA ALA A 222 -19.47 20.80 3.10
C ALA A 222 -20.73 19.94 3.33
N PRO A 223 -21.14 19.10 2.37
CA PRO A 223 -22.22 18.14 2.56
C PRO A 223 -22.01 17.23 3.78
N ALA A 224 -23.11 16.81 4.41
CA ALA A 224 -23.04 15.96 5.60
C ALA A 224 -22.28 14.66 5.38
N SER A 225 -22.36 14.05 4.18
CA SER A 225 -21.60 12.85 3.82
C SER A 225 -20.09 13.07 3.89
N GLU A 226 -19.63 14.24 3.42
CA GLU A 226 -18.21 14.61 3.45
C GLU A 226 -17.71 14.83 4.88
N LEU A 227 -18.54 15.54 5.69
CA LEU A 227 -18.21 15.79 7.09
C LEU A 227 -18.22 14.50 7.91
N GLU A 228 -19.15 13.59 7.65
CA GLU A 228 -19.21 12.28 8.30
C GLU A 228 -17.98 11.43 7.99
N ALA A 229 -17.49 11.46 6.75
CA ALA A 229 -16.30 10.73 6.33
C ALA A 229 -15.00 11.26 7.00
N LEU A 230 -14.98 12.49 7.50
CA LEU A 230 -13.85 13.04 8.25
C LEU A 230 -13.85 12.65 9.75
N LEU A 231 -14.94 12.12 10.28
CA LEU A 231 -15.00 11.78 11.71
C LEU A 231 -13.99 10.72 12.17
N PRO A 232 -13.66 9.67 11.41
CA PRO A 232 -12.61 8.74 11.79
C PRO A 232 -11.23 9.42 11.93
N VAL A 233 -10.95 10.45 11.12
CA VAL A 233 -9.72 11.26 11.22
C VAL A 233 -9.72 12.07 12.52
N LEU A 234 -10.82 12.79 12.82
CA LEU A 234 -10.97 13.58 14.05
C LEU A 234 -11.00 12.77 15.34
N ARG A 235 -11.23 11.44 15.24
CA ARG A 235 -11.17 10.49 16.36
C ARG A 235 -9.83 9.76 16.46
N GLY A 236 -8.85 10.11 15.61
CA GLY A 236 -7.54 9.47 15.55
C GLY A 236 -7.55 8.02 15.07
N ALA A 237 -8.68 7.51 14.57
CA ALA A 237 -8.80 6.14 14.06
C ALA A 237 -8.12 5.96 12.70
N VAL A 238 -8.26 6.96 11.82
CA VAL A 238 -7.69 6.97 10.47
C VAL A 238 -6.69 8.14 10.38
N PRO A 239 -5.46 7.93 9.87
CA PRO A 239 -4.51 9.03 9.69
C PRO A 239 -4.91 9.92 8.51
N LEU A 240 -4.57 11.21 8.63
CA LEU A 240 -4.62 12.16 7.53
C LEU A 240 -3.30 12.08 6.74
N TYR A 241 -3.35 11.70 5.48
CA TYR A 241 -2.20 11.47 4.58
C TYR A 241 -2.16 12.56 3.52
N VAL A 242 -1.42 13.63 3.77
CA VAL A 242 -1.46 14.85 2.96
C VAL A 242 -0.18 15.13 2.19
N VAL A 243 -0.35 15.56 0.95
CA VAL A 243 0.75 16.16 0.17
C VAL A 243 1.10 17.51 0.78
N ALA A 244 2.36 17.63 1.23
CA ALA A 244 2.96 18.88 1.69
C ALA A 244 4.45 18.83 1.36
N ASN A 245 4.91 19.64 0.42
CA ASN A 245 6.27 19.61 -0.10
C ASN A 245 7.15 20.73 0.48
N ALA A 246 6.68 21.96 0.45
CA ALA A 246 7.40 23.10 1.00
C ALA A 246 7.41 23.07 2.54
N GLU A 247 8.49 23.57 3.13
CA GLU A 247 8.62 23.78 4.58
C GLU A 247 7.37 24.40 5.20
N ARG A 248 6.87 25.50 4.60
CA ARG A 248 5.64 26.18 5.05
C ARG A 248 4.43 25.28 5.10
N ASP A 249 4.24 24.43 4.08
CA ASP A 249 3.07 23.57 3.95
C ASP A 249 3.12 22.43 4.95
N ILE A 250 4.32 21.90 5.22
CA ILE A 250 4.57 20.89 6.26
C ILE A 250 4.28 21.47 7.64
N LEU A 251 4.79 22.67 7.96
CA LEU A 251 4.49 23.36 9.23
C LEU A 251 3.00 23.68 9.38
N ASN A 252 2.32 24.01 8.29
CA ASN A 252 0.87 24.21 8.29
C ASN A 252 0.12 22.92 8.58
N ALA A 253 0.54 21.79 7.98
CA ALA A 253 -0.05 20.47 8.24
C ALA A 253 0.16 20.05 9.71
N LEU A 254 1.36 20.25 10.26
CA LEU A 254 1.65 20.00 11.68
C LEU A 254 0.75 20.81 12.61
N ARG A 255 0.56 22.12 12.33
CA ARG A 255 -0.35 22.98 13.13
C ARG A 255 -1.80 22.51 13.10
N ILE A 256 -2.30 22.12 11.93
CA ILE A 256 -3.67 21.56 11.81
C ILE A 256 -3.78 20.24 12.57
N ALA A 257 -2.77 19.39 12.48
CA ALA A 257 -2.76 18.12 13.18
C ALA A 257 -2.78 18.30 14.71
N ASP A 258 -1.99 19.22 15.24
CA ASP A 258 -1.96 19.58 16.67
C ASP A 258 -3.29 20.21 17.13
N GLU A 259 -3.83 21.20 16.39
CA GLU A 259 -5.07 21.92 16.70
C GLU A 259 -6.29 20.98 16.77
N PHE A 260 -6.31 19.94 15.95
CA PHE A 260 -7.44 19.00 15.85
C PHE A 260 -7.15 17.61 16.43
N ASP A 261 -5.99 17.36 17.05
CA ASP A 261 -5.56 16.06 17.56
C ASP A 261 -5.63 14.95 16.50
N ILE A 262 -5.09 15.25 15.31
CA ILE A 262 -5.15 14.38 14.14
C ILE A 262 -3.82 13.61 13.99
N ARG A 263 -3.90 12.31 13.72
CA ARG A 263 -2.76 11.52 13.30
C ARG A 263 -2.37 11.93 11.87
N LEU A 264 -1.22 12.58 11.72
CA LEU A 264 -0.73 13.07 10.42
C LEU A 264 0.33 12.12 9.84
N ILE A 265 0.32 11.97 8.52
CA ILE A 265 1.42 11.43 7.71
C ILE A 265 1.66 12.43 6.58
N VAL A 266 2.86 12.96 6.46
CA VAL A 266 3.24 13.83 5.35
C VAL A 266 3.57 12.98 4.13
N ARG A 267 3.01 13.33 2.97
CA ARG A 267 3.34 12.75 1.66
C ARG A 267 4.04 13.80 0.79
N GLY A 268 5.08 13.40 0.09
CA GLY A 268 5.95 14.29 -0.67
C GLY A 268 7.12 14.76 0.19
N GLY A 269 6.92 15.77 1.03
CA GLY A 269 7.93 16.19 2.02
C GLY A 269 9.29 16.53 1.44
N THR A 270 9.36 17.11 0.23
CA THR A 270 10.62 17.38 -0.47
C THR A 270 11.53 18.34 0.29
N GLU A 271 10.97 19.27 1.07
CA GLU A 271 11.71 20.15 2.00
C GLU A 271 11.60 19.73 3.48
N ALA A 272 11.18 18.49 3.78
CA ALA A 272 10.97 18.02 5.15
C ALA A 272 12.26 18.00 6.00
N TRP A 273 13.43 17.89 5.36
CA TRP A 273 14.73 17.97 6.03
C TRP A 273 14.93 19.27 6.81
N LYS A 274 14.28 20.37 6.43
CA LYS A 274 14.35 21.66 7.12
C LYS A 274 13.62 21.69 8.46
N VAL A 275 12.60 20.86 8.60
CA VAL A 275 11.70 20.76 9.76
C VAL A 275 11.74 19.35 10.37
N ALA A 276 12.88 18.66 10.21
CA ALA A 276 13.05 17.29 10.67
C ALA A 276 12.89 17.17 12.20
N ALA A 277 13.30 18.17 12.96
CA ALA A 277 13.18 18.20 14.41
C ALA A 277 11.70 18.27 14.85
N GLU A 278 10.92 19.16 14.23
CA GLU A 278 9.48 19.32 14.50
C GLU A 278 8.68 18.07 14.13
N LEU A 279 9.02 17.45 12.99
CA LEU A 279 8.43 16.19 12.55
C LEU A 279 8.75 15.03 13.53
N ALA A 280 9.98 14.96 14.02
CA ALA A 280 10.42 13.96 14.99
C ALA A 280 9.72 14.15 16.34
N GLU A 281 9.64 15.38 16.85
CA GLU A 281 8.95 15.74 18.10
C GLU A 281 7.46 15.38 18.01
N ALA A 282 6.81 15.73 16.90
CA ALA A 282 5.41 15.40 16.64
C ALA A 282 5.19 13.91 16.29
N LYS A 283 6.25 13.11 16.11
CA LYS A 283 6.20 11.69 15.69
C LYS A 283 5.42 11.50 14.38
N VAL A 284 5.54 12.44 13.46
CA VAL A 284 4.87 12.41 12.17
C VAL A 284 5.73 11.70 11.14
N PRO A 285 5.26 10.57 10.57
CA PRO A 285 5.97 9.89 9.50
C PRO A 285 5.97 10.73 8.22
N VAL A 286 7.04 10.57 7.43
CA VAL A 286 7.16 11.24 6.12
C VAL A 286 7.32 10.19 5.04
N ALA A 287 6.40 10.19 4.08
CA ALA A 287 6.47 9.38 2.87
C ALA A 287 7.10 10.21 1.75
N LEU A 288 8.29 9.80 1.29
CA LEU A 288 9.12 10.50 0.32
C LEU A 288 9.16 9.76 -1.01
N ASP A 289 9.16 10.52 -2.10
CA ASP A 289 9.70 10.03 -3.37
C ASP A 289 11.22 10.28 -3.37
N ALA A 290 12.01 9.20 -3.32
CA ALA A 290 13.46 9.31 -3.27
C ALA A 290 14.09 9.89 -4.54
N TYR A 291 13.35 9.94 -5.65
CA TYR A 291 13.78 10.54 -6.91
C TYR A 291 13.37 12.01 -7.07
N ALA A 292 12.48 12.52 -6.23
CA ALA A 292 12.01 13.90 -6.30
C ALA A 292 13.13 14.87 -5.91
N ASN A 293 13.89 15.32 -6.89
CA ASN A 293 15.01 16.26 -6.70
C ASN A 293 15.13 17.27 -7.86
N ILE A 294 14.02 17.60 -8.49
CA ILE A 294 13.93 18.70 -9.47
C ILE A 294 13.19 19.83 -8.76
N PRO A 295 13.87 20.99 -8.53
CA PRO A 295 13.22 22.13 -7.89
C PRO A 295 12.03 22.65 -8.69
N ASP A 296 10.95 22.98 -8.00
CA ASP A 296 9.80 23.68 -8.54
C ASP A 296 9.30 24.75 -7.56
N PHE A 297 8.22 25.47 -7.91
CA PHE A 297 7.68 26.51 -7.02
C PHE A 297 7.03 25.98 -5.72
N GLU A 298 6.78 24.69 -5.60
CA GLU A 298 6.27 24.06 -4.37
C GLU A 298 7.41 23.51 -3.49
N SER A 299 8.63 23.37 -4.06
CA SER A 299 9.78 22.79 -3.37
C SER A 299 11.08 23.26 -4.03
N MET A 300 11.54 24.44 -3.62
CA MET A 300 12.71 25.07 -4.19
C MET A 300 14.04 24.47 -3.70
N GLU A 301 14.05 23.94 -2.47
CA GLU A 301 15.25 23.46 -1.80
C GLU A 301 15.22 21.94 -1.62
N VAL A 302 15.11 21.21 -2.73
CA VAL A 302 15.16 19.75 -2.77
C VAL A 302 16.57 19.21 -2.49
N ARG A 303 16.66 18.00 -1.89
CA ARG A 303 17.93 17.34 -1.56
C ARG A 303 17.84 15.83 -1.75
N TRP A 304 18.89 15.23 -2.30
CA TRP A 304 18.98 13.76 -2.44
C TRP A 304 19.09 13.03 -1.09
N ASP A 305 19.71 13.65 -0.08
CA ASP A 305 19.92 13.10 1.25
C ASP A 305 18.80 13.40 2.25
N ASN A 306 17.66 13.94 1.77
CA ASN A 306 16.49 14.26 2.61
C ASN A 306 16.05 13.07 3.48
N ALA A 307 15.97 11.86 2.91
CA ALA A 307 15.59 10.65 3.64
C ALA A 307 16.60 10.31 4.78
N ALA A 308 17.88 10.49 4.52
CA ALA A 308 18.93 10.27 5.52
C ALA A 308 18.85 11.27 6.67
N LEU A 309 18.69 12.55 6.37
CA LEU A 309 18.54 13.63 7.37
C LEU A 309 17.31 13.43 8.26
N LEU A 310 16.20 13.02 7.67
CA LEU A 310 14.98 12.69 8.42
C LEU A 310 15.18 11.49 9.36
N ALA A 311 15.82 10.43 8.86
CA ALA A 311 16.10 9.24 9.66
C ALA A 311 17.09 9.56 10.80
N GLU A 312 18.12 10.39 10.57
CA GLU A 312 19.07 10.87 11.58
C GLU A 312 18.36 11.67 12.68
N ALA A 313 17.37 12.48 12.31
CA ALA A 313 16.52 13.22 13.26
C ALA A 313 15.52 12.34 14.01
N GLY A 314 15.38 11.05 13.67
CA GLY A 314 14.44 10.12 14.30
C GLY A 314 13.03 10.13 13.70
N VAL A 315 12.85 10.74 12.52
CA VAL A 315 11.59 10.69 11.78
C VAL A 315 11.40 9.31 11.15
N ALA A 316 10.21 8.73 11.26
CA ALA A 316 9.87 7.50 10.55
C ALA A 316 9.75 7.79 9.04
N VAL A 317 10.73 7.31 8.28
CA VAL A 317 10.79 7.48 6.83
C VAL A 317 10.02 6.34 6.14
N ILE A 318 9.21 6.70 5.16
CA ILE A 318 8.55 5.79 4.24
C ILE A 318 9.00 6.19 2.83
N LEU A 319 9.32 5.22 1.98
CA LEU A 319 9.70 5.52 0.60
C LEU A 319 8.64 5.03 -0.38
N TYR A 320 8.43 5.80 -1.42
CA TYR A 320 7.66 5.41 -2.59
C TYR A 320 8.35 5.93 -3.87
N GLU A 321 7.83 5.56 -5.01
CA GLU A 321 8.26 6.06 -6.31
C GLU A 321 7.04 6.64 -7.02
N GLY A 322 7.06 7.91 -7.34
CA GLY A 322 5.94 8.67 -7.90
C GLY A 322 6.00 8.89 -9.42
N GLY A 323 7.05 8.41 -10.09
CA GLY A 323 7.27 8.62 -11.50
C GLY A 323 6.54 7.63 -12.42
N ASP A 324 6.82 7.71 -13.71
CA ASP A 324 6.21 6.87 -14.76
C ASP A 324 6.57 5.38 -14.65
N GLY A 325 7.64 5.05 -13.91
CA GLY A 325 8.05 3.67 -13.63
C GLY A 325 7.09 2.92 -12.73
N GLY A 326 6.39 3.65 -11.87
CA GLY A 326 5.41 3.14 -10.94
C GLY A 326 5.99 2.19 -9.89
N PRO A 327 5.14 1.44 -9.19
CA PRO A 327 5.52 0.64 -8.03
C PRO A 327 6.65 -0.37 -8.25
N ARG A 328 6.89 -0.81 -9.48
CA ARG A 328 7.98 -1.75 -9.82
C ARG A 328 9.39 -1.22 -9.50
N ASN A 329 9.56 0.11 -9.45
CA ASN A 329 10.86 0.74 -9.19
C ASN A 329 11.12 1.00 -7.69
N LEU A 330 10.22 0.60 -6.80
CA LEU A 330 10.30 0.90 -5.37
C LEU A 330 11.65 0.49 -4.74
N ARG A 331 12.18 -0.70 -5.07
CA ARG A 331 13.48 -1.17 -4.55
C ARG A 331 14.66 -0.32 -5.01
N PHE A 332 14.57 0.24 -6.22
CA PHE A 332 15.59 1.13 -6.75
C PHE A 332 15.52 2.51 -6.10
N ALA A 333 14.32 3.00 -5.77
CA ALA A 333 14.15 4.21 -4.97
C ALA A 333 14.79 4.06 -3.58
N ALA A 334 14.62 2.90 -2.94
CA ALA A 334 15.28 2.59 -1.69
C ALA A 334 16.82 2.54 -1.83
N GLY A 335 17.33 1.85 -2.87
CA GLY A 335 18.75 1.81 -3.18
C GLY A 335 19.34 3.20 -3.47
N HIS A 336 18.56 4.07 -4.13
CA HIS A 336 18.95 5.48 -4.33
C HIS A 336 19.06 6.25 -3.00
N ALA A 337 18.12 6.05 -2.08
CA ALA A 337 18.19 6.65 -0.75
C ALA A 337 19.42 6.14 0.05
N VAL A 338 19.75 4.85 -0.06
CA VAL A 338 20.98 4.27 0.54
C VAL A 338 22.22 4.94 -0.02
N ARG A 339 22.30 5.10 -1.34
CA ARG A 339 23.43 5.81 -1.97
C ARG A 339 23.59 7.24 -1.46
N ASN A 340 22.51 7.87 -1.02
CA ASN A 340 22.48 9.23 -0.49
C ASN A 340 22.45 9.29 1.04
N GLY A 341 22.90 8.23 1.72
CA GLY A 341 23.20 8.23 3.15
C GLY A 341 22.16 7.58 4.07
N LEU A 342 21.04 7.13 3.56
CA LEU A 342 20.09 6.36 4.39
C LEU A 342 20.69 4.98 4.70
N PRO A 343 20.74 4.51 5.97
CA PRO A 343 21.18 3.17 6.31
C PRO A 343 20.38 2.09 5.55
N TRP A 344 21.04 1.01 5.13
CA TRP A 344 20.44 -0.05 4.31
C TRP A 344 19.22 -0.69 4.97
N ASP A 345 19.31 -1.00 6.25
CA ASP A 345 18.24 -1.57 7.07
C ASP A 345 17.07 -0.59 7.23
N ALA A 346 17.35 0.71 7.41
CA ALA A 346 16.32 1.76 7.42
C ALA A 346 15.62 1.89 6.05
N ALA A 347 16.36 1.76 4.94
CA ALA A 347 15.78 1.78 3.60
C ALA A 347 14.86 0.57 3.35
N LEU A 348 15.24 -0.63 3.83
CA LEU A 348 14.38 -1.80 3.76
C LEU A 348 13.14 -1.64 4.65
N GLU A 349 13.28 -1.11 5.86
CA GLU A 349 12.14 -0.80 6.73
C GLU A 349 11.21 0.22 6.08
N ALA A 350 11.75 1.25 5.41
CA ALA A 350 11.00 2.32 4.76
C ALA A 350 10.10 1.85 3.59
N ILE A 351 10.35 0.66 3.04
CA ILE A 351 9.54 0.06 1.96
C ILE A 351 8.84 -1.24 2.39
N THR A 352 8.84 -1.57 3.68
CA THR A 352 8.22 -2.77 4.23
C THR A 352 7.42 -2.48 5.50
N LEU A 353 8.07 -2.43 6.67
CA LEU A 353 7.41 -2.33 7.97
C LEU A 353 6.91 -0.91 8.28
N ALA A 354 7.64 0.13 7.86
CA ALA A 354 7.24 1.52 8.10
C ALA A 354 5.89 1.86 7.44
N PRO A 355 5.67 1.59 6.13
CA PRO A 355 4.35 1.80 5.54
C PRO A 355 3.27 0.89 6.16
N ALA A 356 3.59 -0.37 6.50
CA ALA A 356 2.63 -1.25 7.16
C ALA A 356 2.15 -0.66 8.50
N ARG A 357 3.07 -0.11 9.31
CA ARG A 357 2.73 0.54 10.60
C ARG A 357 1.91 1.81 10.39
N ALA A 358 2.32 2.65 9.45
CA ALA A 358 1.67 3.92 9.18
C ALA A 358 0.20 3.75 8.78
N PHE A 359 -0.10 2.72 7.98
CA PHE A 359 -1.42 2.44 7.42
C PHE A 359 -2.19 1.31 8.14
N GLY A 360 -1.86 1.03 9.40
CA GLY A 360 -2.65 0.17 10.27
C GLY A 360 -2.44 -1.35 10.08
N ALA A 361 -1.51 -1.79 9.23
CA ALA A 361 -1.22 -3.20 8.96
C ALA A 361 0.06 -3.73 9.63
N GLY A 362 0.72 -2.93 10.47
CA GLY A 362 2.03 -3.25 11.04
C GLY A 362 2.08 -4.48 11.97
N THR A 363 0.93 -4.99 12.41
CA THR A 363 0.84 -6.24 13.18
C THR A 363 0.69 -7.47 12.32
N THR A 364 0.28 -7.32 11.05
CA THR A 364 -0.08 -8.42 10.16
C THR A 364 0.90 -8.61 9.02
N MET A 365 1.61 -7.56 8.58
CA MET A 365 2.53 -7.60 7.43
C MET A 365 3.74 -6.68 7.61
N GLY A 366 4.64 -6.65 6.63
CA GLY A 366 5.81 -5.77 6.59
C GLY A 366 7.05 -6.28 7.33
N SER A 367 6.99 -7.44 7.99
CA SER A 367 8.19 -8.10 8.55
C SER A 367 8.05 -9.62 8.53
N LEU A 368 9.17 -10.34 8.62
CA LEU A 368 9.18 -11.79 8.72
C LEU A 368 9.17 -12.19 10.21
N ALA A 369 7.97 -12.37 10.75
CA ALA A 369 7.78 -12.81 12.13
C ALA A 369 6.63 -13.84 12.23
N PRO A 370 6.67 -14.76 13.20
CA PRO A 370 5.60 -15.73 13.40
C PRO A 370 4.23 -15.06 13.56
N GLY A 371 3.21 -15.62 12.91
CA GLY A 371 1.82 -15.14 12.93
C GLY A 371 1.50 -14.10 11.84
N ARG A 372 2.50 -13.49 11.21
CA ARG A 372 2.29 -12.52 10.12
C ARG A 372 1.91 -13.21 8.81
N THR A 373 1.26 -12.47 7.94
CA THR A 373 1.00 -12.90 6.56
C THR A 373 2.31 -13.24 5.86
N ALA A 374 2.31 -14.32 5.13
CA ALA A 374 3.51 -14.79 4.43
C ALA A 374 3.69 -14.05 3.08
N ASP A 375 3.97 -12.75 3.18
CA ASP A 375 4.43 -11.92 2.07
C ASP A 375 5.96 -11.92 2.12
N VAL A 376 6.58 -12.71 1.25
CA VAL A 376 8.02 -13.01 1.30
C VAL A 376 8.61 -12.94 -0.10
N VAL A 377 9.79 -12.35 -0.22
CA VAL A 377 10.56 -12.34 -1.48
C VAL A 377 11.93 -12.98 -1.28
N VAL A 378 12.29 -13.87 -2.18
CA VAL A 378 13.64 -14.43 -2.29
C VAL A 378 14.35 -13.74 -3.45
N TRP A 379 15.45 -13.08 -3.15
CA TRP A 379 16.24 -12.30 -4.10
C TRP A 379 17.52 -13.01 -4.49
N SER A 380 17.95 -12.90 -5.74
CA SER A 380 19.22 -13.48 -6.21
C SER A 380 20.46 -12.83 -5.57
N GLY A 381 20.30 -11.72 -4.86
CA GLY A 381 21.36 -10.95 -4.19
C GLY A 381 20.75 -9.78 -3.40
N ASP A 382 21.49 -8.70 -3.20
CA ASP A 382 20.98 -7.49 -2.56
C ASP A 382 19.80 -6.91 -3.36
N PRO A 383 18.60 -6.74 -2.77
CA PRO A 383 17.41 -6.24 -3.47
C PRO A 383 17.58 -4.83 -4.05
N PHE A 384 18.51 -4.04 -3.56
CA PHE A 384 18.75 -2.66 -4.03
C PHE A 384 19.68 -2.57 -5.24
N GLU A 385 20.34 -3.68 -5.60
CA GLU A 385 21.21 -3.75 -6.77
C GLU A 385 20.41 -4.01 -8.07
N PHE A 386 20.77 -3.32 -9.17
CA PHE A 386 20.12 -3.49 -10.47
C PHE A 386 20.25 -4.89 -11.06
N SER A 387 21.35 -5.60 -10.77
CA SER A 387 21.60 -6.95 -11.23
C SER A 387 20.76 -8.01 -10.51
N THR A 388 20.23 -7.67 -9.34
CA THR A 388 19.41 -8.57 -8.51
C THR A 388 17.99 -8.70 -9.07
N ARG A 389 17.44 -9.89 -8.95
CA ARG A 389 16.06 -10.22 -9.35
C ARG A 389 15.33 -10.95 -8.25
N PRO A 390 14.01 -10.74 -8.08
CA PRO A 390 13.21 -11.64 -7.26
C PRO A 390 13.09 -12.98 -7.99
N GLU A 391 13.49 -14.07 -7.32
CA GLU A 391 13.38 -15.42 -7.85
C GLU A 391 12.10 -16.11 -7.40
N HIS A 392 11.63 -15.81 -6.18
CA HIS A 392 10.35 -16.26 -5.67
C HIS A 392 9.66 -15.09 -4.96
N VAL A 393 8.40 -14.89 -5.29
CA VAL A 393 7.53 -13.90 -4.64
C VAL A 393 6.33 -14.63 -4.07
N PHE A 394 6.11 -14.49 -2.76
CA PHE A 394 4.96 -15.05 -2.05
C PHE A 394 4.07 -13.91 -1.57
N ILE A 395 2.77 -14.04 -1.81
CA ILE A 395 1.74 -13.14 -1.28
C ILE A 395 0.69 -13.99 -0.59
N GLY A 396 0.51 -13.76 0.72
CA GLY A 396 -0.38 -14.61 1.51
C GLY A 396 0.03 -16.10 1.51
N GLY A 397 1.32 -16.39 1.34
CA GLY A 397 1.86 -17.75 1.28
C GLY A 397 1.70 -18.46 -0.07
N GLU A 398 1.05 -17.84 -1.04
CA GLU A 398 0.98 -18.35 -2.42
C GLU A 398 2.14 -17.81 -3.24
N GLU A 399 2.82 -18.68 -3.97
CA GLU A 399 3.88 -18.29 -4.90
C GLU A 399 3.26 -17.68 -6.15
N ILE A 400 3.67 -16.45 -6.45
CA ILE A 400 3.13 -15.69 -7.57
C ILE A 400 4.02 -15.90 -8.81
N PRO A 401 3.43 -16.18 -9.99
CA PRO A 401 4.19 -16.30 -11.22
C PRO A 401 4.95 -15.01 -11.54
N ALA A 402 6.23 -15.15 -11.94
CA ALA A 402 7.06 -14.03 -12.39
C ALA A 402 6.71 -13.60 -13.84
N THR A 403 5.40 -13.58 -14.18
CA THR A 403 4.89 -13.23 -15.50
C THR A 403 4.01 -11.99 -15.44
N SER A 404 4.12 -11.17 -16.49
CA SER A 404 3.28 -10.02 -16.71
C SER A 404 2.95 -9.91 -18.20
N ARG A 405 1.95 -9.10 -18.56
CA ARG A 405 1.68 -8.83 -19.99
C ARG A 405 2.93 -8.36 -20.74
N GLN A 406 3.82 -7.64 -20.09
CA GLN A 406 5.08 -7.17 -20.71
C GLN A 406 6.01 -8.33 -21.01
N SER A 407 6.17 -9.31 -20.09
CA SER A 407 6.99 -10.50 -20.33
C SER A 407 6.40 -11.41 -21.40
N GLU A 408 5.08 -11.54 -21.45
CA GLU A 408 4.37 -12.30 -22.50
C GLU A 408 4.53 -11.65 -23.89
N LEU A 409 4.45 -10.31 -23.96
CA LEU A 409 4.71 -9.59 -25.20
C LEU A 409 6.18 -9.70 -25.63
N LEU A 410 7.13 -9.64 -24.68
CA LEU A 410 8.54 -9.85 -24.96
C LEU A 410 8.77 -11.23 -25.59
N GLU A 411 8.23 -12.29 -24.99
CA GLU A 411 8.37 -13.65 -25.52
C GLU A 411 7.72 -13.79 -26.91
N ARG A 412 6.53 -13.18 -27.11
CA ARG A 412 5.85 -13.20 -28.41
C ARG A 412 6.66 -12.54 -29.50
N TYR A 413 7.34 -11.43 -29.22
CA TYR A 413 8.04 -10.62 -30.24
C TYR A 413 9.57 -10.77 -30.20
N ARG A 414 10.09 -11.66 -29.34
CA ARG A 414 11.53 -11.94 -29.25
C ARG A 414 12.12 -12.51 -30.56
N THR A 415 11.32 -13.26 -31.30
CA THR A 415 11.63 -13.69 -32.65
C THR A 415 10.65 -13.03 -33.60
N LEU A 416 11.17 -12.20 -34.51
CA LEU A 416 10.34 -11.64 -35.56
C LEU A 416 9.79 -12.77 -36.44
N PRO A 417 8.53 -12.70 -36.89
CA PRO A 417 8.01 -13.63 -37.87
C PRO A 417 8.94 -13.63 -39.10
N PRO A 418 9.13 -14.79 -39.77
CA PRO A 418 9.89 -14.81 -41.00
C PRO A 418 9.32 -13.76 -41.97
N LYS A 419 10.19 -12.95 -42.56
CA LYS A 419 9.76 -12.00 -43.59
C LYS A 419 8.99 -12.75 -44.66
N PRO A 420 7.82 -12.25 -45.13
CA PRO A 420 7.05 -12.88 -46.20
C PRO A 420 7.86 -12.99 -47.49
#